data_0d020445d80a78a2122969a262269d93
#
_entry.id   0d020445d80a78a2122969a262269d93
#
_cell.length_a   1.000
_cell.length_b   1.000
_cell.length_c   1.000
_cell.angle_alpha   90.00
_cell.angle_beta   90.00
_cell.angle_gamma   90.00
#
_symmetry.space_group_name_H-M   'P 1'
#
loop_
_entity.id
_entity.type
_entity.pdbx_description
1 polymer ?
#
loop_
_entity_poly.entity_id
_entity_poly.type
_entity_poly.pdbx_seq_one_letter_code
_entity_poly.pdbx_strand_id
1 'polypeptide(L)'
;FATSKMRLDLCKDSGDGHTDMAYSPLTVGALTYGVTLENLVNGYIPYGNGGTQYQAHLVSKVMKGAGELVYENDGNPQTAVSAETSYVMNKLLQNVVNNGTGTAAKLENKHVAGKTGTTEDWNDLTFVGLTEDFVSGIWIGYTERSELQDHNIKSAQIWQNVIGEYANSLNTGAEYPKNDKVVEAPMCDKSGKIAGPNCTSTSTGYWKSSNAPVCDTCTKSYQQPATTTTASEASGNAQQTSTQAANGQTPAAT
;
A
#
# COMPACT_ATOMS: atom_id res chain seq x y z
N PHE A 1 -2.91 -11.63 16.56
CA PHE A 1 -2.98 -11.78 15.10
C PHE A 1 -1.57 -11.83 14.50
N ALA A 2 -0.73 -10.81 14.72
CA ALA A 2 0.62 -10.72 14.14
C ALA A 2 1.49 -11.96 14.42
N THR A 3 1.55 -12.39 15.67
CA THR A 3 2.36 -13.57 16.07
C THR A 3 1.69 -14.90 15.75
N SER A 4 0.37 -15.03 15.96
CA SER A 4 -0.32 -16.31 15.86
C SER A 4 -0.82 -16.65 14.45
N LYS A 5 -1.19 -15.64 13.66
CA LYS A 5 -1.73 -15.81 12.30
C LYS A 5 -0.72 -15.47 11.22
N MET A 6 0.01 -14.35 11.37
CA MET A 6 1.03 -13.94 10.41
C MET A 6 2.41 -14.52 10.71
N ARG A 7 2.57 -15.18 11.86
CA ARG A 7 3.81 -15.80 12.33
C ARG A 7 5.00 -14.85 12.43
N LEU A 8 4.72 -13.57 12.75
CA LEU A 8 5.78 -12.62 13.03
C LEU A 8 6.42 -12.93 14.38
N ASP A 9 7.74 -13.00 14.39
CA ASP A 9 8.52 -13.22 15.60
C ASP A 9 8.80 -11.88 16.28
N LEU A 10 7.82 -11.41 17.06
CA LEU A 10 7.90 -10.15 17.80
C LEU A 10 8.46 -10.38 19.20
N CYS A 11 9.38 -9.51 19.63
CA CYS A 11 9.89 -9.52 20.98
C CYS A 11 8.77 -9.22 22.00
N LYS A 12 8.48 -10.20 22.87
CA LYS A 12 7.44 -10.07 23.89
C LYS A 12 7.98 -9.44 25.17
N ASP A 13 9.19 -9.78 25.54
CA ASP A 13 9.90 -9.31 26.73
C ASP A 13 11.40 -9.44 26.48
N SER A 14 12.11 -8.34 26.52
CA SER A 14 13.56 -8.29 26.33
C SER A 14 14.32 -8.41 27.66
N GLY A 15 13.61 -8.41 28.80
CA GLY A 15 14.20 -8.39 30.14
C GLY A 15 14.62 -7.01 30.63
N ASP A 16 14.56 -5.98 29.79
CA ASP A 16 14.85 -4.57 30.12
C ASP A 16 13.58 -3.69 30.13
N GLY A 17 12.41 -4.32 30.02
CA GLY A 17 11.10 -3.66 30.04
C GLY A 17 10.62 -3.18 28.67
N HIS A 18 11.35 -3.46 27.57
CA HIS A 18 10.90 -3.17 26.22
C HIS A 18 10.16 -4.35 25.58
N THR A 19 9.24 -4.06 24.67
CA THR A 19 8.45 -5.06 23.97
C THR A 19 7.99 -4.53 22.60
N ASP A 20 7.98 -5.40 21.58
CA ASP A 20 7.37 -5.10 20.27
C ASP A 20 5.85 -5.35 20.25
N MET A 21 5.26 -5.76 21.40
CA MET A 21 3.83 -6.08 21.50
C MET A 21 2.94 -4.87 21.76
N ALA A 22 3.51 -3.67 21.87
CA ALA A 22 2.73 -2.44 22.06
C ALA A 22 1.96 -2.08 20.79
N TYR A 23 0.65 -1.82 20.92
CA TYR A 23 -0.23 -1.63 19.75
C TYR A 23 0.14 -0.41 18.90
N SER A 24 0.45 0.71 19.52
CA SER A 24 0.73 1.95 18.79
C SER A 24 1.98 1.84 17.89
N PRO A 25 3.16 1.46 18.39
CA PRO A 25 4.33 1.29 17.52
C PRO A 25 4.16 0.12 16.55
N LEU A 26 3.53 -0.99 16.94
CA LEU A 26 3.31 -2.14 16.07
C LEU A 26 2.47 -1.78 14.84
N THR A 27 1.45 -0.92 14.97
CA THR A 27 0.58 -0.55 13.85
C THR A 27 1.27 0.25 12.76
N VAL A 28 2.33 0.94 13.08
CA VAL A 28 3.14 1.73 12.12
C VAL A 28 4.49 1.06 11.80
N GLY A 29 4.76 -0.11 12.39
CA GLY A 29 6.01 -0.85 12.16
C GLY A 29 7.22 -0.27 12.90
N ALA A 30 7.01 0.59 13.90
CA ALA A 30 8.07 1.16 14.75
C ALA A 30 8.41 0.20 15.90
N LEU A 31 9.05 -0.92 15.56
CA LEU A 31 9.44 -1.96 16.50
C LEU A 31 10.79 -1.61 17.14
N THR A 32 10.98 -2.01 18.41
CA THR A 32 12.25 -1.81 19.13
C THR A 32 13.33 -2.75 18.61
N TYR A 33 12.98 -4.02 18.43
CA TYR A 33 13.90 -5.06 17.98
C TYR A 33 13.70 -5.42 16.52
N GLY A 34 12.50 -5.15 15.97
CA GLY A 34 12.17 -5.46 14.61
C GLY A 34 11.95 -6.95 14.35
N VAL A 35 12.01 -7.33 13.09
CA VAL A 35 11.92 -8.71 12.62
C VAL A 35 12.99 -8.95 11.56
N THR A 36 13.41 -10.20 11.37
CA THR A 36 14.32 -10.55 10.28
C THR A 36 13.64 -10.33 8.93
N LEU A 37 14.41 -10.10 7.87
CA LEU A 37 13.88 -9.98 6.52
C LEU A 37 13.08 -11.22 6.11
N GLU A 38 13.57 -12.41 6.43
CA GLU A 38 12.86 -13.68 6.18
C GLU A 38 11.48 -13.67 6.85
N ASN A 39 11.41 -13.30 8.12
CA ASN A 39 10.17 -13.27 8.88
C ASN A 39 9.20 -12.19 8.32
N LEU A 40 9.72 -11.03 7.94
CA LEU A 40 8.94 -9.99 7.29
C LEU A 40 8.34 -10.48 5.96
N VAL A 41 9.16 -11.05 5.08
CA VAL A 41 8.72 -11.61 3.77
C VAL A 41 7.69 -12.71 3.99
N ASN A 42 7.93 -13.61 4.95
CA ASN A 42 6.99 -14.67 5.30
C ASN A 42 5.62 -14.11 5.73
N GLY A 43 5.60 -12.97 6.43
CA GLY A 43 4.37 -12.28 6.82
C GLY A 43 3.52 -11.75 5.64
N TYR A 44 4.10 -11.61 4.45
CA TYR A 44 3.36 -11.18 3.25
C TYR A 44 2.76 -12.32 2.43
N ILE A 45 3.16 -13.57 2.65
CA ILE A 45 2.67 -14.75 1.90
C ILE A 45 1.14 -14.80 1.80
N PRO A 46 0.35 -14.58 2.87
CA PRO A 46 -1.11 -14.66 2.79
C PRO A 46 -1.75 -13.70 1.79
N TYR A 47 -1.08 -12.60 1.46
CA TYR A 47 -1.60 -11.60 0.52
C TYR A 47 -1.32 -11.96 -0.95
N GLY A 48 -0.51 -13.00 -1.20
CA GLY A 48 -0.21 -13.52 -2.53
C GLY A 48 -0.89 -14.85 -2.87
N ASN A 49 -1.56 -15.52 -1.92
CA ASN A 49 -2.03 -16.89 -2.13
C ASN A 49 -3.46 -17.17 -1.62
N GLY A 50 -4.29 -16.13 -1.46
CA GLY A 50 -5.67 -16.31 -0.99
C GLY A 50 -5.83 -16.45 0.53
N GLY A 51 -4.83 -16.07 1.32
CA GLY A 51 -4.96 -15.93 2.77
C GLY A 51 -4.31 -17.03 3.60
N THR A 52 -3.56 -17.94 2.98
CA THR A 52 -2.88 -19.04 3.67
C THR A 52 -1.47 -18.63 4.08
N GLN A 53 -1.14 -18.82 5.36
CA GLN A 53 0.19 -18.63 5.91
C GLN A 53 0.91 -19.98 6.02
N TYR A 54 2.19 -19.97 5.66
CA TYR A 54 3.10 -21.09 5.76
C TYR A 54 4.23 -20.78 6.74
N GLN A 55 4.85 -21.82 7.28
CA GLN A 55 6.11 -21.71 7.99
C GLN A 55 7.24 -21.83 6.97
N ALA A 56 8.10 -20.82 6.91
CA ALA A 56 9.28 -20.85 6.04
C ALA A 56 10.18 -22.04 6.41
N HIS A 57 10.72 -22.72 5.41
CA HIS A 57 11.62 -23.86 5.58
C HIS A 57 12.52 -24.00 4.35
N LEU A 58 13.72 -24.54 4.56
CA LEU A 58 14.72 -24.75 3.51
C LEU A 58 14.62 -26.13 2.87
N VAL A 59 14.07 -27.12 3.59
CA VAL A 59 13.97 -28.50 3.15
C VAL A 59 12.51 -28.93 3.16
N SER A 60 11.93 -29.11 1.98
CA SER A 60 10.56 -29.60 1.83
C SER A 60 10.49 -31.13 1.78
N LYS A 61 11.53 -31.81 1.25
CA LYS A 61 11.50 -33.25 1.08
C LYS A 61 12.89 -33.86 1.11
N VAL A 62 13.03 -35.03 1.77
CA VAL A 62 14.23 -35.85 1.75
C VAL A 62 13.85 -37.25 1.29
N MET A 63 14.53 -37.75 0.26
CA MET A 63 14.33 -39.06 -0.32
C MET A 63 15.61 -39.91 -0.17
N LYS A 64 15.49 -41.20 0.18
CA LYS A 64 16.60 -42.16 0.01
C LYS A 64 16.74 -42.60 -1.45
N GLY A 65 17.87 -43.19 -1.76
CA GLY A 65 18.05 -43.91 -3.03
C GLY A 65 16.88 -44.89 -3.26
N ALA A 66 16.46 -45.08 -4.49
CA ALA A 66 15.26 -45.86 -4.87
C ALA A 66 13.89 -45.19 -4.57
N GLY A 67 13.85 -43.92 -4.15
CA GLY A 67 12.62 -43.16 -4.03
C GLY A 67 11.83 -43.32 -2.73
N GLU A 68 12.43 -43.88 -1.67
CA GLU A 68 11.81 -43.94 -0.35
C GLU A 68 11.75 -42.55 0.29
N LEU A 69 10.55 -42.10 0.67
CA LEU A 69 10.36 -40.82 1.40
C LEU A 69 10.83 -40.97 2.84
N VAL A 70 11.77 -40.11 3.26
CA VAL A 70 12.33 -40.09 4.63
C VAL A 70 11.76 -38.95 5.45
N TYR A 71 11.56 -37.77 4.80
CA TYR A 71 11.05 -36.56 5.43
C TYR A 71 10.25 -35.76 4.44
N GLU A 72 9.18 -35.17 4.92
CA GLU A 72 8.37 -34.19 4.18
C GLU A 72 7.92 -33.07 5.12
N ASN A 73 7.99 -31.84 4.63
CA ASN A 73 7.54 -30.65 5.31
C ASN A 73 6.70 -29.82 4.34
N ASP A 74 5.43 -29.65 4.66
CA ASP A 74 4.46 -28.89 3.87
C ASP A 74 4.37 -27.40 4.30
N GLY A 75 5.23 -26.96 5.23
CA GLY A 75 5.19 -25.60 5.79
C GLY A 75 4.04 -25.37 6.75
N ASN A 76 3.36 -26.42 7.22
CA ASN A 76 2.27 -26.33 8.20
C ASN A 76 1.25 -25.21 7.85
N PRO A 77 0.48 -25.33 6.76
CA PRO A 77 -0.41 -24.29 6.26
C PRO A 77 -1.53 -23.97 7.27
N GLN A 78 -1.81 -22.67 7.43
CA GLN A 78 -2.94 -22.21 8.23
C GLN A 78 -3.62 -21.00 7.58
N THR A 79 -4.93 -20.87 7.72
CA THR A 79 -5.64 -19.67 7.29
C THR A 79 -5.29 -18.50 8.22
N ALA A 80 -4.62 -17.48 7.65
CA ALA A 80 -4.29 -16.24 8.36
C ALA A 80 -5.37 -15.18 8.18
N VAL A 81 -5.82 -14.98 6.94
CA VAL A 81 -6.89 -14.05 6.57
C VAL A 81 -7.86 -14.73 5.59
N SER A 82 -9.04 -14.18 5.42
CA SER A 82 -9.97 -14.69 4.39
C SER A 82 -9.46 -14.35 2.98
N ALA A 83 -9.88 -15.11 1.98
CA ALA A 83 -9.52 -14.87 0.58
C ALA A 83 -9.93 -13.46 0.11
N GLU A 84 -11.06 -12.94 0.58
CA GLU A 84 -11.49 -11.57 0.28
C GLU A 84 -10.54 -10.53 0.90
N THR A 85 -10.07 -10.75 2.14
CA THR A 85 -9.10 -9.86 2.78
C THR A 85 -7.76 -9.91 2.06
N SER A 86 -7.30 -11.10 1.69
CA SER A 86 -6.10 -11.30 0.89
C SER A 86 -6.17 -10.52 -0.43
N TYR A 87 -7.27 -10.66 -1.16
CA TYR A 87 -7.48 -9.97 -2.43
C TYR A 87 -7.48 -8.45 -2.28
N VAL A 88 -8.23 -7.91 -1.30
CA VAL A 88 -8.27 -6.46 -1.04
C VAL A 88 -6.88 -5.94 -0.67
N MET A 89 -6.15 -6.62 0.21
CA MET A 89 -4.79 -6.24 0.57
C MET A 89 -3.84 -6.28 -0.62
N ASN A 90 -3.95 -7.30 -1.47
CA ASN A 90 -3.15 -7.38 -2.69
C ASN A 90 -3.41 -6.17 -3.60
N LYS A 91 -4.67 -5.77 -3.81
CA LYS A 91 -5.02 -4.57 -4.60
C LYS A 91 -4.47 -3.28 -3.99
N LEU A 92 -4.51 -3.14 -2.66
CA LEU A 92 -3.90 -2.00 -1.96
C LEU A 92 -2.38 -1.98 -2.15
N LEU A 93 -1.72 -3.14 -2.06
CA LEU A 93 -0.28 -3.27 -2.28
C LEU A 93 0.10 -3.05 -3.75
N GLN A 94 -0.73 -3.46 -4.72
CA GLN A 94 -0.56 -3.09 -6.13
C GLN A 94 -0.64 -1.57 -6.32
N ASN A 95 -1.55 -0.89 -5.62
CA ASN A 95 -1.64 0.57 -5.72
C ASN A 95 -0.38 1.29 -5.21
N VAL A 96 0.31 0.75 -4.20
CA VAL A 96 1.60 1.28 -3.74
C VAL A 96 2.64 1.24 -4.87
N VAL A 97 2.66 0.16 -5.66
CA VAL A 97 3.57 0.00 -6.80
C VAL A 97 3.09 0.79 -8.02
N ASN A 98 1.79 0.88 -8.26
CA ASN A 98 1.26 1.58 -9.42
C ASN A 98 1.32 3.11 -9.28
N ASN A 99 1.02 3.63 -8.08
CA ASN A 99 0.77 5.07 -7.87
C ASN A 99 1.45 5.63 -6.60
N GLY A 100 2.09 4.80 -5.79
CA GLY A 100 2.63 5.19 -4.49
C GLY A 100 4.15 5.15 -4.41
N THR A 101 4.66 4.91 -3.21
CA THR A 101 6.11 4.92 -2.89
C THR A 101 6.90 3.78 -3.53
N GLY A 102 6.22 2.74 -4.02
CA GLY A 102 6.82 1.55 -4.64
C GLY A 102 6.93 1.60 -6.16
N THR A 103 6.70 2.74 -6.82
CA THR A 103 6.66 2.84 -8.29
C THR A 103 7.94 2.37 -8.99
N ALA A 104 9.08 2.45 -8.32
CA ALA A 104 10.35 1.96 -8.84
C ALA A 104 10.46 0.42 -8.88
N ALA A 105 9.52 -0.31 -8.29
CA ALA A 105 9.47 -1.78 -8.33
C ALA A 105 8.63 -2.33 -9.49
N LYS A 106 8.09 -1.50 -10.37
CA LYS A 106 7.30 -1.96 -11.52
C LYS A 106 8.12 -2.90 -12.40
N LEU A 107 7.50 -4.00 -12.78
CA LEU A 107 8.02 -4.93 -13.77
C LEU A 107 7.19 -4.82 -15.05
N GLU A 108 7.85 -4.96 -16.20
CA GLU A 108 7.15 -4.97 -17.47
C GLU A 108 6.32 -6.26 -17.60
N ASN A 109 5.05 -6.10 -18.00
CA ASN A 109 4.11 -7.20 -18.21
C ASN A 109 3.82 -8.08 -16.97
N LYS A 110 4.06 -7.57 -15.76
CA LYS A 110 3.74 -8.28 -14.51
C LYS A 110 3.01 -7.38 -13.51
N HIS A 111 2.08 -7.97 -12.79
CA HIS A 111 1.41 -7.34 -11.67
C HIS A 111 2.24 -7.49 -10.40
N VAL A 112 2.80 -6.39 -9.92
CA VAL A 112 3.57 -6.36 -8.68
C VAL A 112 2.76 -5.68 -7.60
N ALA A 113 2.59 -6.36 -6.49
CA ALA A 113 2.11 -5.78 -5.25
C ALA A 113 3.30 -5.60 -4.29
N GLY A 114 3.34 -4.57 -3.47
CA GLY A 114 4.49 -4.41 -2.57
C GLY A 114 4.37 -3.23 -1.62
N LYS A 115 5.33 -3.17 -0.70
CA LYS A 115 5.40 -2.10 0.30
C LYS A 115 6.84 -1.72 0.60
N THR A 116 7.11 -0.42 0.64
CA THR A 116 8.35 0.17 1.13
C THR A 116 8.32 0.32 2.64
N GLY A 117 9.46 0.17 3.30
CA GLY A 117 9.67 0.56 4.68
C GLY A 117 10.89 1.46 4.79
N THR A 118 10.81 2.46 5.63
CA THR A 118 11.91 3.36 5.97
C THR A 118 11.81 3.63 7.46
N THR A 119 12.85 3.30 8.22
CA THR A 119 12.92 3.66 9.64
C THR A 119 13.25 5.13 9.82
N GLU A 120 12.94 5.66 10.99
CA GLU A 120 13.41 7.00 11.39
C GLU A 120 14.93 7.07 11.26
N ASP A 121 15.45 8.25 10.95
CA ASP A 121 16.88 8.51 10.73
C ASP A 121 17.51 7.66 9.59
N TRP A 122 16.73 7.13 8.67
CA TRP A 122 17.23 6.39 7.51
C TRP A 122 18.20 5.25 7.86
N ASN A 123 17.98 4.55 8.97
CA ASN A 123 18.83 3.44 9.36
C ASN A 123 18.56 2.19 8.53
N ASP A 124 17.30 1.98 8.17
CA ASP A 124 16.86 0.81 7.41
C ASP A 124 15.93 1.20 6.28
N LEU A 125 16.17 0.66 5.11
CA LEU A 125 15.27 0.69 3.98
C LEU A 125 14.86 -0.73 3.62
N THR A 126 13.57 -0.96 3.48
CA THR A 126 13.04 -2.26 3.06
C THR A 126 12.09 -2.10 1.89
N PHE A 127 11.98 -3.15 1.10
CA PHE A 127 10.88 -3.36 0.18
C PHE A 127 10.51 -4.84 0.17
N VAL A 128 9.23 -5.13 0.30
CA VAL A 128 8.69 -6.47 0.07
C VAL A 128 7.80 -6.40 -1.16
N GLY A 129 8.09 -7.25 -2.14
CA GLY A 129 7.35 -7.36 -3.38
C GLY A 129 6.76 -8.75 -3.57
N LEU A 130 5.53 -8.77 -4.10
CA LEU A 130 4.78 -9.98 -4.44
C LEU A 130 4.47 -9.94 -5.93
N THR A 131 4.63 -11.09 -6.56
CA THR A 131 4.06 -11.39 -7.87
C THR A 131 3.07 -12.54 -7.72
N GLU A 132 2.52 -13.05 -8.82
CA GLU A 132 1.72 -14.27 -8.80
C GLU A 132 2.54 -15.49 -8.30
N ASP A 133 3.85 -15.50 -8.57
CA ASP A 133 4.70 -16.68 -8.40
C ASP A 133 5.42 -16.72 -7.06
N PHE A 134 5.76 -15.57 -6.50
CA PHE A 134 6.62 -15.50 -5.31
C PHE A 134 6.43 -14.23 -4.50
N VAL A 135 6.91 -14.29 -3.27
CA VAL A 135 7.13 -13.14 -2.40
C VAL A 135 8.62 -13.02 -2.13
N SER A 136 9.16 -11.82 -2.25
CA SER A 136 10.56 -11.55 -2.00
C SER A 136 10.76 -10.20 -1.34
N GLY A 137 11.87 -10.03 -0.64
CA GLY A 137 12.17 -8.78 0.04
C GLY A 137 13.62 -8.38 -0.08
N ILE A 138 13.87 -7.10 0.11
CA ILE A 138 15.19 -6.53 0.25
C ILE A 138 15.27 -5.65 1.49
N TRP A 139 16.38 -5.71 2.17
CA TRP A 139 16.75 -4.83 3.26
C TRP A 139 18.10 -4.18 2.97
N ILE A 140 18.19 -2.91 3.29
CA ILE A 140 19.40 -2.11 3.12
C ILE A 140 19.62 -1.38 4.43
N GLY A 141 20.76 -1.57 5.03
CA GLY A 141 21.15 -0.99 6.31
C GLY A 141 22.54 -1.42 6.71
N TYR A 142 23.00 -0.97 7.87
CA TYR A 142 24.26 -1.40 8.46
C TYR A 142 23.99 -2.42 9.57
N THR A 143 24.92 -3.35 9.79
CA THR A 143 24.84 -4.34 10.90
C THR A 143 24.77 -3.63 12.25
N GLU A 144 25.59 -2.61 12.44
CA GLU A 144 25.47 -1.68 13.55
C GLU A 144 24.56 -0.51 13.12
N ARG A 145 23.51 -0.24 13.88
CA ARG A 145 22.52 0.77 13.55
C ARG A 145 23.19 2.11 13.28
N SER A 146 23.07 2.58 12.06
CA SER A 146 23.64 3.85 11.60
C SER A 146 22.87 4.38 10.41
N GLU A 147 22.78 5.66 10.27
CA GLU A 147 22.15 6.35 9.17
C GLU A 147 22.82 6.02 7.83
N LEU A 148 22.01 5.66 6.83
CA LEU A 148 22.44 5.52 5.45
C LEU A 148 22.78 6.91 4.89
N GLN A 149 24.01 7.07 4.41
CA GLN A 149 24.53 8.37 3.96
C GLN A 149 23.91 8.85 2.63
N ASP A 150 23.46 7.94 1.79
CA ASP A 150 22.80 8.28 0.52
C ASP A 150 21.27 8.15 0.64
N HIS A 151 20.61 9.26 0.83
CA HIS A 151 19.16 9.35 0.92
C HIS A 151 18.43 9.21 -0.43
N ASN A 152 19.16 9.03 -1.53
CA ASN A 152 18.57 8.74 -2.85
C ASN A 152 18.35 7.25 -3.08
N ILE A 153 18.86 6.38 -2.21
CA ILE A 153 18.66 4.94 -2.30
C ILE A 153 17.17 4.61 -2.26
N LYS A 154 16.72 3.83 -3.23
CA LYS A 154 15.34 3.34 -3.31
C LYS A 154 15.33 1.83 -3.25
N SER A 155 14.91 1.27 -2.12
CA SER A 155 14.80 -0.18 -1.93
C SER A 155 13.95 -0.86 -3.01
N ALA A 156 12.87 -0.21 -3.44
CA ALA A 156 12.02 -0.68 -4.53
C ALA A 156 12.76 -0.80 -5.87
N GLN A 157 13.66 0.14 -6.19
CA GLN A 157 14.47 0.08 -7.41
C GLN A 157 15.52 -1.04 -7.36
N ILE A 158 16.17 -1.20 -6.20
CA ILE A 158 17.16 -2.26 -6.02
C ILE A 158 16.46 -3.62 -6.09
N TRP A 159 15.29 -3.76 -5.48
CA TRP A 159 14.46 -4.95 -5.61
C TRP A 159 14.15 -5.25 -7.09
N GLN A 160 13.72 -4.25 -7.85
CA GLN A 160 13.42 -4.39 -9.27
C GLN A 160 14.66 -4.84 -10.08
N ASN A 161 15.82 -4.25 -9.81
CA ASN A 161 17.05 -4.61 -10.50
C ASN A 161 17.52 -6.05 -10.21
N VAL A 162 17.32 -6.54 -8.97
CA VAL A 162 17.75 -7.88 -8.56
C VAL A 162 16.72 -8.95 -8.95
N ILE A 163 15.45 -8.68 -8.70
CA ILE A 163 14.36 -9.66 -8.86
C ILE A 163 13.77 -9.62 -10.26
N GLY A 164 13.89 -8.50 -10.97
CA GLY A 164 13.28 -8.30 -12.29
C GLY A 164 13.70 -9.34 -13.31
N GLU A 165 14.99 -9.69 -13.40
CA GLU A 165 15.47 -10.74 -14.30
C GLU A 165 14.87 -12.11 -13.96
N TYR A 166 14.86 -12.48 -12.68
CA TYR A 166 14.26 -13.72 -12.22
C TYR A 166 12.76 -13.73 -12.53
N ALA A 167 12.05 -12.68 -12.18
CA ALA A 167 10.62 -12.55 -12.45
C ALA A 167 10.30 -12.67 -13.95
N ASN A 168 11.12 -12.07 -14.80
CA ASN A 168 10.95 -12.14 -16.26
C ASN A 168 11.28 -13.52 -16.84
N SER A 169 12.15 -14.31 -16.16
CA SER A 169 12.44 -15.69 -16.55
C SER A 169 11.25 -16.65 -16.29
N LEU A 170 10.37 -16.27 -15.36
CA LEU A 170 9.13 -17.00 -15.09
C LEU A 170 8.09 -16.61 -16.15
N ASN A 171 7.61 -17.58 -16.91
CA ASN A 171 6.67 -17.35 -18.01
C ASN A 171 5.23 -17.12 -17.52
N THR A 172 5.09 -16.33 -16.48
CA THR A 172 3.86 -15.96 -15.80
C THR A 172 3.75 -14.44 -15.81
N GLY A 173 2.62 -13.91 -15.63
CA GLY A 173 2.37 -12.46 -15.67
C GLY A 173 0.91 -12.15 -15.39
N ALA A 174 0.18 -13.20 -15.00
CA ALA A 174 -1.22 -13.07 -14.72
C ALA A 174 -1.49 -12.10 -13.57
N GLU A 175 -2.59 -11.41 -13.66
CA GLU A 175 -3.13 -10.66 -12.54
C GLU A 175 -3.56 -11.63 -11.43
N TYR A 176 -3.39 -11.22 -10.19
CA TYR A 176 -3.88 -11.96 -9.04
C TYR A 176 -5.37 -12.32 -9.23
N PRO A 177 -5.77 -13.59 -9.05
CA PRO A 177 -7.12 -14.05 -9.37
C PRO A 177 -8.20 -13.21 -8.70
N LYS A 178 -9.17 -12.77 -9.50
CA LYS A 178 -10.31 -11.99 -9.00
C LYS A 178 -11.12 -12.80 -7.99
N ASN A 179 -11.55 -12.12 -6.94
CA ASN A 179 -12.43 -12.74 -5.93
C ASN A 179 -13.86 -12.22 -6.10
N ASP A 180 -14.80 -13.12 -6.44
CA ASP A 180 -16.22 -12.79 -6.70
C ASP A 180 -16.96 -12.27 -5.47
N LYS A 181 -16.40 -12.45 -4.28
CA LYS A 181 -16.93 -11.89 -3.02
C LYS A 181 -16.38 -10.50 -2.69
N VAL A 182 -15.63 -9.89 -3.61
CA VAL A 182 -15.15 -8.51 -3.49
C VAL A 182 -15.78 -7.65 -4.56
N VAL A 183 -16.37 -6.54 -4.12
CA VAL A 183 -16.92 -5.50 -4.98
C VAL A 183 -15.83 -4.49 -5.28
N GLU A 184 -15.54 -4.27 -6.55
CA GLU A 184 -14.74 -3.16 -7.04
C GLU A 184 -15.68 -2.10 -7.60
N ALA A 185 -15.62 -0.87 -7.07
CA ALA A 185 -16.52 0.21 -7.46
C ALA A 185 -15.86 1.58 -7.21
N PRO A 186 -16.39 2.68 -7.81
CA PRO A 186 -16.01 4.02 -7.42
C PRO A 186 -16.23 4.25 -5.92
N MET A 187 -15.21 4.73 -5.23
CA MET A 187 -15.21 5.07 -3.82
C MET A 187 -15.38 6.59 -3.67
N CYS A 188 -16.27 7.01 -2.81
CA CYS A 188 -16.40 8.42 -2.44
C CYS A 188 -15.20 8.84 -1.57
N ASP A 189 -14.39 9.80 -2.04
CA ASP A 189 -13.19 10.25 -1.32
C ASP A 189 -13.49 10.93 0.02
N LYS A 190 -14.72 11.40 0.24
CA LYS A 190 -15.15 11.99 1.51
C LYS A 190 -15.52 10.95 2.59
N SER A 191 -16.17 9.87 2.18
CA SER A 191 -16.73 8.90 3.14
C SER A 191 -16.03 7.55 3.15
N GLY A 192 -15.20 7.24 2.12
CA GLY A 192 -14.59 5.93 1.95
C GLY A 192 -15.60 4.81 1.59
N LYS A 193 -16.86 5.16 1.31
CA LYS A 193 -17.92 4.21 0.92
C LYS A 193 -18.07 4.17 -0.60
N ILE A 194 -18.82 3.21 -1.14
CA ILE A 194 -19.19 3.19 -2.57
C ILE A 194 -19.84 4.52 -2.94
N ALA A 195 -19.38 5.13 -4.02
CA ALA A 195 -19.89 6.43 -4.45
C ALA A 195 -21.36 6.39 -4.80
N GLY A 196 -22.12 7.33 -4.26
CA GLY A 196 -23.50 7.62 -4.63
C GLY A 196 -23.58 8.68 -5.73
N PRO A 197 -24.81 8.98 -6.22
CA PRO A 197 -25.03 9.89 -7.35
C PRO A 197 -24.58 11.34 -7.11
N ASN A 198 -24.40 11.73 -5.87
CA ASN A 198 -23.99 13.08 -5.47
C ASN A 198 -22.51 13.20 -5.12
N CYS A 199 -21.71 12.14 -5.32
CA CYS A 199 -20.28 12.16 -5.06
C CYS A 199 -19.57 12.81 -6.25
N THR A 200 -18.81 13.88 -6.00
CA THR A 200 -18.12 14.68 -7.03
C THR A 200 -16.64 14.31 -7.16
N SER A 201 -16.08 13.61 -6.17
CA SER A 201 -14.70 13.13 -6.18
C SER A 201 -14.69 11.65 -5.81
N THR A 202 -14.07 10.84 -6.67
CA THR A 202 -14.05 9.38 -6.51
C THR A 202 -12.71 8.80 -6.93
N SER A 203 -12.33 7.73 -6.24
CA SER A 203 -11.23 6.83 -6.60
C SER A 203 -11.73 5.39 -6.67
N THR A 204 -10.89 4.46 -7.08
CA THR A 204 -11.27 3.04 -7.07
C THR A 204 -11.19 2.47 -5.66
N GLY A 205 -12.25 1.79 -5.21
CA GLY A 205 -12.32 1.14 -3.92
C GLY A 205 -12.68 -0.35 -4.02
N TYR A 206 -12.37 -1.08 -2.97
CA TYR A 206 -12.60 -2.53 -2.86
C TYR A 206 -13.26 -2.86 -1.53
N TRP A 207 -14.37 -3.59 -1.55
CA TRP A 207 -15.09 -4.01 -0.35
C TRP A 207 -15.45 -5.48 -0.42
N LYS A 208 -15.51 -6.11 0.74
CA LYS A 208 -16.18 -7.42 0.82
C LYS A 208 -17.66 -7.23 0.49
N SER A 209 -18.23 -8.08 -0.35
CA SER A 209 -19.65 -7.98 -0.74
C SER A 209 -20.61 -8.02 0.44
N SER A 210 -20.21 -8.66 1.55
CA SER A 210 -20.96 -8.66 2.81
C SER A 210 -20.90 -7.33 3.59
N ASN A 211 -20.01 -6.39 3.22
CA ASN A 211 -19.86 -5.09 3.85
C ASN A 211 -19.38 -4.05 2.83
N ALA A 212 -20.30 -3.64 1.95
CA ALA A 212 -20.06 -2.70 0.86
C ALA A 212 -21.05 -1.52 0.94
N PRO A 213 -20.88 -0.61 1.93
CA PRO A 213 -21.82 0.47 2.19
C PRO A 213 -21.76 1.54 1.10
N VAL A 214 -22.92 2.08 0.73
CA VAL A 214 -23.03 3.21 -0.22
C VAL A 214 -22.93 4.54 0.54
N CYS A 215 -22.37 5.55 -0.11
CA CYS A 215 -22.22 6.89 0.46
C CYS A 215 -23.57 7.57 0.67
N ASP A 216 -23.80 7.98 1.91
CA ASP A 216 -24.94 8.73 2.41
C ASP A 216 -24.58 10.16 2.85
N THR A 217 -23.29 10.51 2.78
CA THR A 217 -22.75 11.79 3.27
C THR A 217 -22.86 12.91 2.25
N CYS A 218 -22.79 12.59 0.93
CA CYS A 218 -22.85 13.57 -0.13
C CYS A 218 -24.32 13.85 -0.50
N THR A 219 -24.85 14.99 -0.07
CA THR A 219 -26.17 15.46 -0.45
C THR A 219 -26.10 16.27 -1.75
N LYS A 220 -27.23 16.33 -2.51
CA LYS A 220 -27.34 17.28 -3.63
C LYS A 220 -27.12 18.68 -3.08
N SER A 221 -26.15 19.43 -3.60
CA SER A 221 -26.12 20.87 -3.40
C SER A 221 -27.42 21.43 -4.00
N TYR A 222 -28.23 22.11 -3.18
CA TYR A 222 -29.40 22.80 -3.63
C TYR A 222 -28.91 23.92 -4.59
N GLN A 223 -28.96 23.68 -5.88
CA GLN A 223 -28.84 24.78 -6.86
C GLN A 223 -30.10 25.62 -6.73
N GLN A 224 -29.95 26.75 -6.05
CA GLN A 224 -30.99 27.78 -6.04
C GLN A 224 -31.35 28.08 -7.49
N PRO A 225 -32.66 28.01 -7.89
CA PRO A 225 -33.04 28.35 -9.25
C PRO A 225 -32.51 29.75 -9.57
N ALA A 226 -31.83 29.88 -10.71
CA ALA A 226 -31.40 31.19 -11.20
C ALA A 226 -32.61 32.14 -11.21
N THR A 227 -32.60 33.12 -10.34
CA THR A 227 -33.58 34.22 -10.37
C THR A 227 -33.41 34.94 -11.69
N THR A 228 -34.30 34.70 -12.61
CA THR A 228 -34.44 35.47 -13.86
C THR A 228 -34.81 36.89 -13.47
N THR A 229 -33.82 37.75 -13.32
CA THR A 229 -34.05 39.18 -13.19
C THR A 229 -34.41 39.69 -14.58
N THR A 230 -35.69 39.86 -14.81
CA THR A 230 -36.19 40.66 -15.92
C THR A 230 -35.71 42.10 -15.71
N ALA A 231 -34.72 42.51 -16.49
CA ALA A 231 -34.29 43.89 -16.55
C ALA A 231 -35.41 44.70 -17.25
N SER A 232 -36.07 45.54 -16.48
CA SER A 232 -36.88 46.65 -17.02
C SER A 232 -35.92 47.78 -17.37
N GLU A 233 -35.91 48.15 -18.64
CA GLU A 233 -35.24 49.34 -19.15
C GLU A 233 -35.79 50.62 -18.48
N ALA A 234 -34.87 51.40 -17.92
CA ALA A 234 -35.15 52.85 -17.69
C ALA A 234 -33.87 53.64 -18.02
N SER A 235 -34.04 54.40 -19.07
CA SER A 235 -33.17 55.42 -19.62
C SER A 235 -32.76 56.47 -18.56
N GLY A 236 -31.52 56.94 -18.57
CA GLY A 236 -31.10 58.07 -17.71
C GLY A 236 -29.64 58.41 -17.83
N ASN A 237 -29.34 59.39 -18.62
CA ASN A 237 -28.08 60.04 -18.97
C ASN A 237 -27.38 60.71 -17.77
N ALA A 238 -26.04 60.69 -17.67
CA ALA A 238 -25.13 61.84 -17.48
C ALA A 238 -23.74 61.50 -16.93
N GLN A 239 -22.76 61.77 -17.79
CA GLN A 239 -21.51 62.55 -17.61
C GLN A 239 -20.51 62.23 -16.47
N GLN A 240 -19.33 61.88 -16.96
CA GLN A 240 -17.93 62.32 -16.70
C GLN A 240 -17.54 62.78 -15.27
N THR A 241 -16.48 62.25 -14.76
CA THR A 241 -15.18 62.96 -14.66
C THR A 241 -14.03 62.02 -14.27
N SER A 242 -12.91 62.25 -14.92
CA SER A 242 -11.58 61.70 -14.77
C SER A 242 -10.91 62.10 -13.41
N THR A 243 -10.05 61.30 -12.88
CA THR A 243 -8.68 61.75 -12.48
C THR A 243 -7.71 60.55 -12.29
N GLN A 244 -6.55 60.74 -12.87
CA GLN A 244 -5.33 59.96 -12.78
C GLN A 244 -4.59 60.21 -11.46
N ALA A 245 -3.73 59.29 -11.04
CA ALA A 245 -2.33 59.38 -10.65
C ALA A 245 -1.98 58.19 -9.80
N ALA A 246 -1.11 57.34 -10.16
CA ALA A 246 0.34 57.33 -10.44
C ALA A 246 1.17 56.95 -9.21
N ASN A 247 2.03 55.91 -9.42
CA ASN A 247 3.35 55.68 -8.83
C ASN A 247 3.46 55.28 -7.33
N GLY A 248 4.18 54.22 -7.02
CA GLY A 248 5.59 54.00 -6.98
C GLY A 248 6.02 52.75 -6.27
N GLN A 249 6.82 51.99 -6.98
CA GLN A 249 8.13 51.45 -6.63
C GLN A 249 8.37 50.68 -5.31
N THR A 250 8.82 49.46 -5.54
CA THR A 250 9.74 48.60 -4.77
C THR A 250 11.00 49.36 -4.29
N PRO A 251 11.72 48.92 -3.23
CA PRO A 251 12.83 48.05 -3.52
C PRO A 251 13.12 46.89 -2.49
N ALA A 252 14.01 46.06 -2.94
CA ALA A 252 14.61 44.85 -2.48
C ALA A 252 15.60 45.01 -1.32
N ALA A 253 15.99 43.84 -0.81
CA ALA A 253 17.25 43.41 -0.21
C ALA A 253 17.51 43.72 1.28
N THR A 254 17.67 42.73 2.06
CA THR A 254 18.93 42.08 2.45
C THR A 254 18.65 40.65 2.89
#